data_01e2cac03faf7d9cff51f41dca4e8c1d
#
_entry.id   01e2cac03faf7d9cff51f41dca4e8c1d
#
_cell.length_a   1.000
_cell.length_b   1.000
_cell.length_c   1.000
_cell.angle_alpha   90.00
_cell.angle_beta   90.00
_cell.angle_gamma   90.00
#
_symmetry.space_group_name_H-M   'P 1'
#
loop_
_entity.id
_entity.type
_entity.pdbx_description
1 polymer ?
#
loop_
_entity_poly.entity_id
_entity_poly.type
_entity_poly.pdbx_seq_one_letter_code
_entity_poly.pdbx_strand_id
1 'polypeptide(L)'
;ISKLTKNQKEKIAFLNGHDELKEREVIDISYSVLSDHYSLSEYYDIEHFDITEFELDSITKEVRLTRQLQKLKTFKALIIAKPKTTFNNLDKLLIDQYIMAGGNILWLIDGVNANMDSLQQSDGYFMAQKNQLNLDDMLFIYGVRINADLMQDKRATEIPIITGYSGNMPQQS
;
A
#
# COMPACT_ATOMS: atom_id res chain seq x y z
N ILE A 1 27.54 9.43 7.41
CA ILE A 1 28.10 10.65 6.76
C ILE A 1 27.01 11.31 5.88
N SER A 2 26.21 10.55 5.13
CA SER A 2 25.16 11.15 4.27
C SER A 2 24.02 11.85 5.02
N LYS A 3 23.72 11.47 6.27
CA LYS A 3 22.73 12.14 7.13
C LYS A 3 23.12 13.58 7.51
N LEU A 4 24.40 13.90 7.56
CA LEU A 4 24.91 15.20 8.00
C LEU A 4 24.98 16.26 6.88
N THR A 5 24.80 15.87 5.64
CA THR A 5 24.99 16.76 4.48
C THR A 5 23.69 17.21 3.79
N LYS A 6 22.54 16.59 4.07
CA LYS A 6 21.24 17.03 3.52
C LYS A 6 20.48 17.86 4.53
N ASN A 7 20.40 19.16 4.31
CA ASN A 7 19.62 20.11 5.13
C ASN A 7 18.09 19.91 5.01
N GLN A 8 17.62 19.12 4.06
CA GLN A 8 16.18 18.89 3.83
C GLN A 8 15.97 17.43 3.41
N LYS A 9 15.06 16.75 4.10
CA LYS A 9 14.66 15.38 3.75
C LYS A 9 13.87 15.40 2.44
N GLU A 10 14.04 14.37 1.63
CA GLU A 10 13.16 14.13 0.49
C GLU A 10 11.80 13.63 0.96
N LYS A 11 10.75 14.01 0.26
CA LYS A 11 9.38 13.61 0.61
C LYS A 11 9.02 12.29 -0.04
N ILE A 12 8.36 11.42 0.71
CA ILE A 12 7.70 10.23 0.19
C ILE A 12 6.23 10.24 0.63
N ALA A 13 5.36 9.59 -0.13
CA ALA A 13 3.95 9.52 0.24
C ALA A 13 3.42 8.10 0.22
N PHE A 14 2.60 7.78 1.24
CA PHE A 14 1.67 6.66 1.16
C PHE A 14 0.45 7.10 0.37
N LEU A 15 0.15 6.35 -0.70
CA LEU A 15 -1.03 6.60 -1.51
C LEU A 15 -2.27 6.09 -0.77
N ASN A 16 -3.33 6.90 -0.82
CA ASN A 16 -4.66 6.58 -0.33
C ASN A 16 -5.70 6.77 -1.44
N GLY A 17 -6.87 6.19 -1.26
CA GLY A 17 -8.00 6.31 -2.18
C GLY A 17 -8.56 4.96 -2.64
N HIS A 18 -7.80 3.86 -2.43
CA HIS A 18 -8.19 2.50 -2.84
C HIS A 18 -8.23 1.53 -1.66
N ASP A 19 -8.61 2.02 -0.48
CA ASP A 19 -8.71 1.26 0.78
C ASP A 19 -7.39 0.56 1.15
N GLU A 20 -6.29 1.28 0.96
CA GLU A 20 -4.94 0.90 1.36
C GLU A 20 -4.81 0.79 2.88
N LEU A 21 -3.65 0.35 3.34
CA LEU A 21 -3.32 0.35 4.76
C LEU A 21 -3.37 1.77 5.33
N LYS A 22 -4.06 1.91 6.46
CA LYS A 22 -4.21 3.19 7.16
C LYS A 22 -2.93 3.58 7.89
N GLU A 23 -2.82 4.84 8.25
CA GLU A 23 -1.67 5.40 8.97
C GLU A 23 -1.25 4.55 10.18
N ARG A 24 -2.22 4.02 10.95
CA ARG A 24 -1.94 3.17 12.11
C ARG A 24 -1.32 1.82 11.74
N GLU A 25 -1.63 1.29 10.57
CA GLU A 25 -1.16 -0.03 10.11
C GLU A 25 0.26 0.06 9.53
N VAL A 26 0.67 1.25 9.07
CA VAL A 26 2.02 1.53 8.55
C VAL A 26 2.92 2.27 9.54
N ILE A 27 2.45 2.50 10.78
CA ILE A 27 3.14 3.34 11.77
C ILE A 27 4.51 2.79 12.15
N ASP A 28 4.67 1.47 12.19
CA ASP A 28 5.94 0.85 12.56
C ASP A 28 6.99 1.03 11.46
N ILE A 29 6.63 0.83 10.21
CA ILE A 29 7.50 1.10 9.05
C ILE A 29 7.85 2.59 8.98
N SER A 30 6.88 3.45 9.27
CA SER A 30 7.05 4.90 9.21
C SER A 30 7.92 5.45 10.32
N TYR A 31 7.71 5.02 11.55
CA TYR A 31 8.27 5.66 12.76
C TYR A 31 8.94 4.71 13.74
N SER A 32 9.01 3.41 13.48
CA SER A 32 9.58 2.38 14.36
C SER A 32 8.99 2.40 15.79
N VAL A 33 7.66 2.43 15.89
CA VAL A 33 6.97 2.52 17.18
C VAL A 33 7.09 1.23 17.99
N LEU A 34 7.11 0.08 17.31
CA LEU A 34 7.13 -1.25 17.92
C LEU A 34 8.50 -1.94 17.83
N SER A 35 9.36 -1.46 16.95
CA SER A 35 10.67 -2.05 16.69
C SER A 35 11.80 -1.02 16.86
N ASP A 36 12.91 -1.39 17.50
CA ASP A 36 14.12 -0.57 17.63
C ASP A 36 14.94 -0.51 16.32
N HIS A 37 14.26 -0.59 15.17
CA HIS A 37 14.89 -0.64 13.87
C HIS A 37 14.78 0.72 13.16
N TYR A 38 15.52 0.87 12.06
CA TYR A 38 15.52 2.09 11.27
C TYR A 38 14.14 2.35 10.67
N SER A 39 13.60 3.55 10.87
CA SER A 39 12.32 3.99 10.30
C SER A 39 12.53 4.81 9.04
N LEU A 40 11.49 4.85 8.20
CA LEU A 40 11.50 5.71 7.01
C LEU A 40 11.61 7.19 7.39
N SER A 41 11.00 7.60 8.50
CA SER A 41 11.03 8.99 9.01
C SER A 41 12.43 9.49 9.36
N GLU A 42 13.39 8.60 9.56
CA GLU A 42 14.79 9.02 9.75
C GLU A 42 15.40 9.65 8.48
N TYR A 43 14.98 9.19 7.31
CA TYR A 43 15.56 9.55 6.01
C TYR A 43 14.67 10.42 5.16
N TYR A 44 13.34 10.32 5.34
CA TYR A 44 12.33 10.96 4.50
C TYR A 44 11.29 11.69 5.34
N ASP A 45 10.70 12.73 4.77
CA ASP A 45 9.45 13.30 5.25
C ASP A 45 8.30 12.48 4.67
N ILE A 46 7.44 11.94 5.56
CA ILE A 46 6.37 11.02 5.20
C ILE A 46 5.06 11.79 5.15
N GLU A 47 4.38 11.70 4.04
CA GLU A 47 3.04 12.29 3.84
C GLU A 47 2.05 11.20 3.42
N HIS A 48 0.75 11.46 3.57
CA HIS A 48 -0.33 10.68 3.00
C HIS A 48 -0.96 11.48 1.87
N PHE A 49 -1.18 10.83 0.73
CA PHE A 49 -1.71 11.48 -0.46
C PHE A 49 -2.92 10.70 -0.99
N ASP A 50 -4.10 11.33 -0.94
CA ASP A 50 -5.31 10.76 -1.53
C ASP A 50 -5.37 11.09 -3.03
N ILE A 51 -5.26 10.04 -3.87
CA ILE A 51 -5.26 10.19 -5.31
C ILE A 51 -6.68 10.50 -5.85
N THR A 52 -7.71 10.15 -5.09
CA THR A 52 -9.11 10.33 -5.48
C THR A 52 -9.66 11.71 -5.14
N GLU A 53 -8.97 12.48 -4.30
CA GLU A 53 -9.35 13.85 -3.96
C GLU A 53 -8.96 14.83 -5.07
N PHE A 54 -9.83 15.00 -6.06
CA PHE A 54 -9.62 15.95 -7.15
C PHE A 54 -10.13 17.34 -6.79
N GLU A 55 -9.29 18.34 -7.01
CA GLU A 55 -9.77 19.74 -7.03
C GLU A 55 -10.56 19.97 -8.33
N LEU A 56 -11.81 20.35 -8.19
CA LEU A 56 -12.65 20.76 -9.31
C LEU A 56 -12.43 22.24 -9.62
N ASP A 57 -12.42 22.59 -10.89
CA ASP A 57 -12.48 23.99 -11.30
C ASP A 57 -13.82 24.58 -10.85
N SER A 58 -13.78 25.76 -10.21
CA SER A 58 -14.97 26.39 -9.64
C SER A 58 -16.00 26.81 -10.71
N ILE A 59 -15.54 27.04 -11.94
CA ILE A 59 -16.34 27.57 -13.06
C ILE A 59 -16.76 26.41 -13.98
N THR A 60 -15.78 25.63 -14.47
CA THR A 60 -16.02 24.58 -15.47
C THR A 60 -16.38 23.23 -14.84
N LYS A 61 -16.13 23.06 -13.55
CA LYS A 61 -16.23 21.79 -12.81
C LYS A 61 -15.37 20.67 -13.41
N GLU A 62 -14.40 21.01 -14.22
CA GLU A 62 -13.42 20.06 -14.76
C GLU A 62 -12.39 19.70 -13.69
N VAL A 63 -11.94 18.46 -13.76
CA VAL A 63 -10.91 17.94 -12.84
C VAL A 63 -9.56 18.55 -13.19
N ARG A 64 -8.90 19.13 -12.22
CA ARG A 64 -7.56 19.74 -12.40
C ARG A 64 -6.44 18.70 -12.30
N LEU A 65 -6.39 17.80 -13.27
CA LEU A 65 -5.36 16.74 -13.35
C LEU A 65 -3.93 17.26 -13.28
N THR A 66 -3.65 18.35 -13.95
CA THR A 66 -2.31 18.95 -13.98
C THR A 66 -1.85 19.31 -12.58
N ARG A 67 -2.74 19.85 -11.76
CA ARG A 67 -2.40 20.24 -10.38
C ARG A 67 -2.14 19.02 -9.50
N GLN A 68 -2.95 17.96 -9.65
CA GLN A 68 -2.77 16.72 -8.94
C GLN A 68 -1.43 16.07 -9.31
N LEU A 69 -1.11 16.04 -10.59
CA LEU A 69 0.17 15.54 -11.07
C LEU A 69 1.36 16.38 -10.57
N GLN A 70 1.21 17.71 -10.49
CA GLN A 70 2.25 18.58 -9.92
C GLN A 70 2.50 18.27 -8.45
N LYS A 71 1.44 18.01 -7.66
CA LYS A 71 1.56 17.57 -6.26
C LYS A 71 2.29 16.23 -6.19
N LEU A 72 1.89 15.23 -6.99
CA LEU A 72 2.55 13.92 -7.03
C LEU A 72 4.05 14.04 -7.33
N LYS A 73 4.44 14.90 -8.25
CA LYS A 73 5.86 15.12 -8.62
C LYS A 73 6.72 15.72 -7.49
N THR A 74 6.12 16.21 -6.42
CA THR A 74 6.89 16.68 -5.26
C THR A 74 7.44 15.52 -4.42
N PHE A 75 6.88 14.33 -4.56
CA PHE A 75 7.32 13.14 -3.86
C PHE A 75 8.41 12.40 -4.61
N LYS A 76 9.44 11.98 -3.89
CA LYS A 76 10.54 11.16 -4.41
C LYS A 76 10.11 9.74 -4.73
N ALA A 77 9.19 9.22 -3.91
CA ALA A 77 8.59 7.91 -4.10
C ALA A 77 7.17 7.88 -3.55
N LEU A 78 6.34 7.04 -4.16
CA LEU A 78 5.01 6.67 -3.68
C LEU A 78 5.04 5.24 -3.15
N ILE A 79 4.34 4.98 -2.06
CA ILE A 79 4.15 3.65 -1.51
C ILE A 79 2.66 3.34 -1.60
N ILE A 80 2.30 2.29 -2.34
CA ILE A 80 0.94 1.81 -2.49
C ILE A 80 0.85 0.51 -1.71
N ALA A 81 0.26 0.59 -0.52
CA ALA A 81 0.31 -0.47 0.46
C ALA A 81 -1.04 -1.19 0.57
N LYS A 82 -1.12 -2.38 -0.01
CA LYS A 82 -2.26 -3.30 0.09
C LYS A 82 -3.59 -2.66 -0.34
N PRO A 83 -3.69 -2.12 -1.57
CA PRO A 83 -4.95 -1.60 -2.09
C PRO A 83 -5.99 -2.72 -2.18
N LYS A 84 -7.26 -2.40 -1.90
CA LYS A 84 -8.36 -3.37 -1.88
C LYS A 84 -9.45 -3.05 -2.90
N THR A 85 -9.55 -1.79 -3.33
CA THR A 85 -10.56 -1.36 -4.31
C THR A 85 -9.96 -1.05 -5.67
N THR A 86 -10.82 -1.04 -6.68
CA THR A 86 -10.45 -0.92 -8.09
C THR A 86 -9.93 0.47 -8.43
N PHE A 87 -8.79 0.54 -9.11
CA PHE A 87 -8.27 1.78 -9.71
C PHE A 87 -9.07 2.15 -10.95
N ASN A 88 -9.55 3.37 -11.00
CA ASN A 88 -10.19 3.89 -12.20
C ASN A 88 -9.14 4.35 -13.23
N ASN A 89 -9.57 4.65 -14.46
CA ASN A 89 -8.65 5.02 -15.54
C ASN A 89 -7.92 6.35 -15.26
N LEU A 90 -8.52 7.23 -14.47
CA LEU A 90 -7.94 8.51 -14.14
C LEU A 90 -6.78 8.35 -13.14
N ASP A 91 -6.98 7.52 -12.12
CA ASP A 91 -5.95 7.20 -11.13
C ASP A 91 -4.77 6.49 -11.79
N LYS A 92 -5.05 5.51 -12.69
CA LYS A 92 -4.02 4.84 -13.49
C LYS A 92 -3.24 5.83 -14.35
N LEU A 93 -3.93 6.79 -14.98
CA LEU A 93 -3.27 7.82 -15.78
C LEU A 93 -2.35 8.71 -14.94
N LEU A 94 -2.78 9.12 -13.75
CA LEU A 94 -1.95 9.94 -12.85
C LEU A 94 -0.70 9.19 -12.40
N ILE A 95 -0.86 7.91 -12.04
CA ILE A 95 0.25 7.04 -11.65
C ILE A 95 1.22 6.85 -12.82
N ASP A 96 0.72 6.56 -14.01
CA ASP A 96 1.51 6.41 -15.23
C ASP A 96 2.31 7.69 -15.54
N GLN A 97 1.66 8.84 -15.52
CA GLN A 97 2.31 10.13 -15.75
C GLN A 97 3.35 10.48 -14.68
N TYR A 98 3.14 10.04 -13.43
CA TYR A 98 4.13 10.18 -12.38
C TYR A 98 5.36 9.31 -12.65
N ILE A 99 5.19 8.05 -13.05
CA ILE A 99 6.27 7.13 -13.42
C ILE A 99 7.04 7.68 -14.64
N MET A 100 6.32 8.10 -15.68
CA MET A 100 6.93 8.68 -16.89
C MET A 100 7.72 9.96 -16.61
N ALA A 101 7.38 10.70 -15.56
CA ALA A 101 8.13 11.85 -15.10
C ALA A 101 9.37 11.49 -14.25
N GLY A 102 9.69 10.20 -14.08
CA GLY A 102 10.83 9.71 -13.29
C GLY A 102 10.51 9.47 -11.82
N GLY A 103 9.23 9.40 -11.44
CA GLY A 103 8.79 9.02 -10.09
C GLY A 103 9.03 7.55 -9.79
N ASN A 104 9.25 7.22 -8.52
CA ASN A 104 9.44 5.86 -8.07
C ASN A 104 8.21 5.36 -7.33
N ILE A 105 7.80 4.11 -7.56
CA ILE A 105 6.68 3.52 -6.85
C ILE A 105 7.10 2.19 -6.22
N LEU A 106 6.77 2.05 -4.95
CA LEU A 106 6.80 0.76 -4.25
C LEU A 106 5.38 0.20 -4.22
N TRP A 107 5.18 -0.87 -4.96
CA TRP A 107 3.93 -1.62 -4.99
C TRP A 107 3.97 -2.77 -3.99
N LEU A 108 3.05 -2.77 -3.01
CA LEU A 108 2.83 -3.86 -2.08
C LEU A 108 1.39 -4.36 -2.32
N ILE A 109 1.25 -5.34 -3.21
CA ILE A 109 -0.05 -5.81 -3.71
C ILE A 109 -0.25 -7.26 -3.35
N ASP A 110 -1.40 -7.57 -2.75
CA ASP A 110 -1.88 -8.93 -2.60
C ASP A 110 -2.63 -9.37 -3.86
N GLY A 111 -2.22 -10.45 -4.50
CA GLY A 111 -2.89 -10.98 -5.70
C GLY A 111 -4.28 -11.55 -5.40
N VAL A 112 -4.49 -12.01 -4.17
CA VAL A 112 -5.75 -12.59 -3.70
C VAL A 112 -6.13 -12.02 -2.34
N ASN A 113 -7.42 -11.97 -2.07
CA ASN A 113 -7.94 -11.63 -0.75
C ASN A 113 -7.94 -12.91 0.12
N ALA A 114 -6.90 -13.06 0.93
CA ALA A 114 -6.78 -14.13 1.91
C ALA A 114 -6.53 -13.50 3.28
N ASN A 115 -7.49 -13.62 4.19
CA ASN A 115 -7.42 -13.05 5.53
C ASN A 115 -7.61 -14.14 6.58
N MET A 116 -6.74 -14.18 7.59
CA MET A 116 -6.83 -15.12 8.71
C MET A 116 -8.13 -14.95 9.50
N ASP A 117 -8.63 -13.71 9.63
CA ASP A 117 -9.91 -13.45 10.32
C ASP A 117 -11.07 -14.12 9.60
N SER A 118 -11.06 -14.13 8.27
CA SER A 118 -12.08 -14.82 7.47
C SER A 118 -12.00 -16.33 7.63
N LEU A 119 -10.80 -16.89 7.82
CA LEU A 119 -10.60 -18.31 8.10
C LEU A 119 -11.16 -18.69 9.49
N GLN A 120 -10.97 -17.83 10.50
CA GLN A 120 -11.48 -18.05 11.85
C GLN A 120 -12.99 -17.95 11.96
N GLN A 121 -13.62 -17.10 11.14
CA GLN A 121 -15.08 -16.89 11.10
C GLN A 121 -15.81 -17.95 10.27
N SER A 122 -15.12 -18.71 9.44
CA SER A 122 -15.65 -19.81 8.65
C SER A 122 -15.30 -21.14 9.32
N ASP A 123 -16.01 -22.21 9.02
CA ASP A 123 -15.79 -23.57 9.58
C ASP A 123 -14.43 -24.18 9.15
N GLY A 124 -13.37 -23.37 9.13
CA GLY A 124 -12.01 -23.79 8.77
C GLY A 124 -11.70 -23.77 7.28
N TYR A 125 -12.62 -23.28 6.45
CA TYR A 125 -12.41 -23.18 4.98
C TYR A 125 -12.70 -21.77 4.50
N PHE A 126 -11.74 -21.15 3.83
CA PHE A 126 -11.91 -19.87 3.15
C PHE A 126 -11.39 -19.96 1.72
N MET A 127 -12.22 -19.59 0.77
CA MET A 127 -11.82 -19.52 -0.64
C MET A 127 -11.27 -18.13 -0.95
N ALA A 128 -9.95 -18.03 -1.11
CA ALA A 128 -9.32 -16.79 -1.52
C ALA A 128 -9.78 -16.39 -2.94
N GLN A 129 -10.18 -15.15 -3.11
CA GLN A 129 -10.61 -14.61 -4.39
C GLN A 129 -9.58 -13.62 -4.93
N LYS A 130 -9.44 -13.54 -6.26
CA LYS A 130 -8.58 -12.54 -6.90
C LYS A 130 -9.03 -11.13 -6.53
N ASN A 131 -8.08 -10.30 -6.12
CA ASN A 131 -8.33 -8.87 -5.92
C ASN A 131 -8.59 -8.18 -7.26
N GLN A 132 -9.74 -7.51 -7.39
CA GLN A 132 -10.17 -6.81 -8.59
C GLN A 132 -9.63 -5.37 -8.60
N LEU A 133 -8.32 -5.21 -8.74
CA LEU A 133 -7.67 -3.89 -8.67
C LEU A 133 -7.67 -3.12 -9.99
N ASN A 134 -7.94 -3.78 -11.12
CA ASN A 134 -7.86 -3.19 -12.47
C ASN A 134 -6.45 -2.64 -12.81
N LEU A 135 -5.40 -3.27 -12.29
CA LEU A 135 -4.00 -2.87 -12.53
C LEU A 135 -3.28 -3.80 -13.52
N ASP A 136 -3.89 -4.93 -13.89
CA ASP A 136 -3.24 -5.98 -14.68
C ASP A 136 -2.69 -5.44 -16.01
N ASP A 137 -3.44 -4.59 -16.71
CA ASP A 137 -3.06 -3.99 -17.99
C ASP A 137 -1.88 -3.01 -17.83
N MET A 138 -1.94 -2.13 -16.83
CA MET A 138 -0.89 -1.16 -16.56
C MET A 138 0.40 -1.86 -16.14
N LEU A 139 0.34 -2.78 -15.19
CA LEU A 139 1.51 -3.51 -14.72
C LEU A 139 2.13 -4.37 -15.82
N PHE A 140 1.28 -4.95 -16.70
CA PHE A 140 1.77 -5.72 -17.85
C PHE A 140 2.58 -4.87 -18.83
N ILE A 141 2.18 -3.62 -19.07
CA ILE A 141 2.95 -2.66 -19.90
C ILE A 141 4.33 -2.40 -19.28
N TYR A 142 4.43 -2.37 -17.96
CA TYR A 142 5.71 -2.25 -17.23
C TYR A 142 6.46 -3.58 -17.07
N GLY A 143 5.97 -4.67 -17.71
CA GLY A 143 6.63 -5.98 -17.71
C GLY A 143 6.39 -6.81 -16.44
N VAL A 144 5.38 -6.47 -15.65
CA VAL A 144 5.04 -7.17 -14.39
C VAL A 144 3.69 -7.85 -14.51
N ARG A 145 3.60 -9.09 -14.06
CA ARG A 145 2.36 -9.84 -13.90
C ARG A 145 2.23 -10.34 -12.47
N ILE A 146 1.10 -10.05 -11.84
CA ILE A 146 0.76 -10.57 -10.52
C ILE A 146 -0.20 -11.74 -10.69
N ASN A 147 0.23 -12.92 -10.23
CA ASN A 147 -0.62 -14.11 -10.25
C ASN A 147 -1.61 -14.07 -9.09
N ALA A 148 -2.82 -14.57 -9.32
CA ALA A 148 -3.84 -14.70 -8.29
C ALA A 148 -3.69 -16.05 -7.57
N ASP A 149 -2.57 -16.24 -6.88
CA ASP A 149 -2.25 -17.45 -6.13
C ASP A 149 -1.67 -17.11 -4.75
N LEU A 150 -1.67 -18.09 -3.86
CA LEU A 150 -1.01 -18.03 -2.58
C LEU A 150 0.31 -18.78 -2.67
N MET A 151 1.38 -18.14 -2.20
CA MET A 151 2.68 -18.81 -2.09
C MET A 151 2.78 -19.52 -0.74
N GLN A 152 3.13 -20.82 -0.78
CA GLN A 152 3.45 -21.56 0.41
C GLN A 152 4.97 -21.62 0.60
N ASP A 153 5.44 -21.01 1.67
CA ASP A 153 6.84 -21.13 2.08
C ASP A 153 7.03 -22.42 2.90
N LYS A 154 7.86 -23.32 2.39
CA LYS A 154 8.19 -24.58 3.09
C LYS A 154 9.06 -24.38 4.35
N ARG A 155 9.62 -23.20 4.54
CA ARG A 155 10.46 -22.82 5.68
C ARG A 155 9.83 -21.67 6.50
N ALA A 156 8.52 -21.48 6.35
CA ALA A 156 7.81 -20.48 7.14
C ALA A 156 7.97 -20.78 8.63
N THR A 157 8.16 -19.72 9.41
CA THR A 157 8.12 -19.82 10.87
C THR A 157 6.68 -20.08 11.31
N GLU A 158 6.50 -21.04 12.19
CA GLU A 158 5.19 -21.32 12.79
C GLU A 158 4.75 -20.11 13.62
N ILE A 159 3.55 -19.59 13.30
CA ILE A 159 2.93 -18.52 14.08
C ILE A 159 1.91 -19.19 15.00
N PRO A 160 2.05 -19.08 16.33
CA PRO A 160 1.10 -19.66 17.25
C PRO A 160 -0.28 -19.02 17.08
N ILE A 161 -1.28 -19.81 16.71
CA ILE A 161 -2.66 -19.36 16.57
C ILE A 161 -3.41 -19.69 17.85
N ILE A 162 -4.13 -18.73 18.42
CA ILE A 162 -5.03 -18.98 19.55
C ILE A 162 -6.25 -19.72 19.01
N THR A 163 -6.35 -21.01 19.32
CA THR A 163 -7.45 -21.88 18.87
C THR A 163 -8.60 -21.97 19.86
N GLY A 164 -8.44 -21.40 21.04
CA GLY A 164 -9.48 -21.37 22.07
C GLY A 164 -8.99 -20.85 23.42
N TYR A 165 -9.87 -20.84 24.38
CA TYR A 165 -9.55 -20.49 25.76
C TYR A 165 -9.98 -21.64 26.68
N SER A 166 -9.08 -22.03 27.59
CA SER A 166 -9.44 -22.92 28.73
C SER A 166 -9.41 -22.07 30.00
N GLY A 167 -10.60 -21.65 30.44
CA GLY A 167 -10.74 -20.62 31.45
C GLY A 167 -10.21 -19.27 30.94
N ASN A 168 -9.25 -18.67 31.65
CA ASN A 168 -8.59 -17.40 31.24
C ASN A 168 -7.27 -17.61 30.47
N MET A 169 -6.89 -18.85 30.17
CA MET A 169 -5.64 -19.13 29.47
C MET A 169 -5.89 -19.38 27.98
N PRO A 170 -5.21 -18.67 27.06
CA PRO A 170 -5.29 -18.96 25.63
C PRO A 170 -4.66 -20.31 25.33
N GLN A 171 -5.35 -21.15 24.56
CA GLN A 171 -4.79 -22.36 23.97
C GLN A 171 -4.18 -22.01 22.62
N GLN A 172 -2.93 -22.42 22.41
CA GLN A 172 -2.21 -22.25 21.17
C GLN A 172 -2.04 -23.60 20.48
N SER A 173 -2.20 -23.62 19.17
CA SER A 173 -1.93 -24.75 18.30
C SER A 173 -0.85 -24.38 17.30
#